data_52da3e2e8ec86cacec74a9ee10e3e256
#
_entry.id   52da3e2e8ec86cacec74a9ee10e3e256
#
_cell.length_a   1.000
_cell.length_b   1.000
_cell.length_c   1.000
_cell.angle_alpha   90.00
_cell.angle_beta   90.00
_cell.angle_gamma   90.00
#
_symmetry.space_group_name_H-M   'P 1'
#
loop_
_entity.id
_entity.type
_entity.pdbx_description
1 polymer ?
#
loop_
_entity_poly.entity_id
_entity_poly.type
_entity_poly.pdbx_seq_one_letter_code
_entity_poly.pdbx_strand_id
1 'polypeptide(L)'
;MIIEETKQSIHDALCVAWNLICNNSIVYCCGAAEISCSLAVEAAADRHLGIEQDATRAFADVLDSIPMALAENSGLQLQPI
;
A
#
# COMPACT_ATOMS: atom_id res chain seq x y z
N MET A 1 26.27 6.07 -4.14
CA MET A 1 25.14 6.60 -3.41
C MET A 1 24.09 7.23 -4.31
N ILE A 2 24.30 8.43 -4.82
CA ILE A 2 23.34 9.03 -5.78
C ILE A 2 23.21 8.21 -7.05
N ILE A 3 24.34 7.67 -7.53
CA ILE A 3 24.37 6.83 -8.73
C ILE A 3 23.57 5.56 -8.54
N GLU A 4 23.69 4.92 -7.38
CA GLU A 4 22.95 3.68 -7.09
C GLU A 4 21.47 3.94 -6.91
N GLU A 5 21.11 5.06 -6.28
CA GLU A 5 19.71 5.47 -6.17
C GLU A 5 19.10 5.73 -7.55
N THR A 6 19.87 6.36 -8.43
CA THR A 6 19.43 6.58 -9.81
C THR A 6 19.23 5.28 -10.55
N LYS A 7 20.14 4.34 -10.40
CA LYS A 7 20.01 3.00 -11.00
C LYS A 7 18.76 2.28 -10.49
N GLN A 8 18.51 2.37 -9.19
CA GLN A 8 17.35 1.74 -8.58
C GLN A 8 16.06 2.35 -9.11
N SER A 9 16.02 3.69 -9.24
CA SER A 9 14.85 4.38 -9.78
C SER A 9 14.58 3.98 -11.23
N ILE A 10 15.62 3.86 -12.04
CA ILE A 10 15.50 3.41 -13.43
C ILE A 10 14.98 1.97 -13.49
N HIS A 11 15.52 1.12 -12.64
CA HIS A 11 15.09 -0.27 -12.56
C HIS A 11 13.62 -0.38 -12.19
N ASP A 12 13.19 0.39 -11.20
CA ASP A 12 11.79 0.42 -10.75
C ASP A 12 10.86 0.90 -11.88
N ALA A 13 11.29 1.92 -12.62
CA ALA A 13 10.51 2.43 -13.74
C ALA A 13 10.37 1.37 -14.86
N LEU A 14 11.44 0.63 -15.14
CA LEU A 14 11.40 -0.45 -16.12
C LEU A 14 10.49 -1.57 -15.67
N CYS A 15 10.47 -1.90 -14.39
CA CYS A 15 9.56 -2.90 -13.84
C CYS A 15 8.10 -2.48 -13.99
N VAL A 16 7.79 -1.21 -13.75
CA VAL A 16 6.45 -0.67 -13.94
C VAL A 16 6.02 -0.78 -15.41
N ALA A 17 6.90 -0.40 -16.32
CA ALA A 17 6.62 -0.50 -17.77
C ALA A 17 6.38 -1.94 -18.18
N TRP A 18 7.19 -2.86 -17.68
CA TRP A 18 7.03 -4.28 -17.96
C TRP A 18 5.68 -4.81 -17.47
N ASN A 19 5.29 -4.42 -16.26
CA ASN A 19 4.01 -4.83 -15.68
C ASN A 19 2.84 -4.32 -16.52
N LEU A 20 2.92 -3.11 -17.06
CA LEU A 20 1.89 -2.57 -17.95
C LEU A 20 1.78 -3.36 -19.25
N ILE A 21 2.90 -3.86 -19.77
CA ILE A 21 2.88 -4.71 -20.97
C ILE A 21 2.20 -6.04 -20.67
N CYS A 22 2.50 -6.64 -19.51
CA CYS A 22 1.93 -7.91 -19.11
C CYS A 22 0.46 -7.83 -18.71
N ASN A 23 0.07 -6.71 -18.09
CA ASN A 23 -1.29 -6.49 -17.62
C ASN A 23 -1.61 -5.00 -17.69
N ASN A 24 -2.58 -4.65 -18.51
CA ASN A 24 -3.02 -3.27 -18.75
C ASN A 24 -3.75 -2.61 -17.59
N SER A 25 -3.75 -3.23 -16.43
CA SER A 25 -4.45 -2.71 -15.27
C SER A 25 -3.59 -1.69 -14.53
N ILE A 26 -4.19 -0.58 -14.16
CA ILE A 26 -3.57 0.45 -13.33
C ILE A 26 -4.50 0.78 -12.18
N VAL A 27 -3.92 1.30 -11.12
CA VAL A 27 -4.67 1.76 -9.94
C VAL A 27 -4.29 3.21 -9.64
N TYR A 28 -5.12 3.88 -8.86
CA TYR A 28 -4.77 5.21 -8.39
C TYR A 28 -3.54 5.13 -7.49
N CYS A 29 -2.70 6.17 -7.54
CA CYS A 29 -1.46 6.21 -6.76
C CYS A 29 -1.71 6.68 -5.33
N CYS A 30 -0.59 6.83 -4.58
CA CYS A 30 -0.57 7.46 -3.26
C CYS A 30 -1.30 6.66 -2.18
N GLY A 31 -1.31 5.35 -2.32
CA GLY A 31 -1.85 4.46 -1.31
C GLY A 31 -3.32 4.13 -1.46
N ALA A 32 -3.97 4.55 -2.55
CA ALA A 32 -5.39 4.26 -2.76
C ALA A 32 -5.67 2.76 -2.81
N ALA A 33 -4.79 1.98 -3.48
CA ALA A 33 -4.93 0.53 -3.56
C ALA A 33 -4.78 -0.12 -2.18
N GLU A 34 -3.82 0.34 -1.38
CA GLU A 34 -3.56 -0.16 -0.03
C GLU A 34 -4.75 0.11 0.87
N ILE A 35 -5.34 1.30 0.80
CA ILE A 35 -6.53 1.65 1.59
C ILE A 35 -7.72 0.77 1.19
N SER A 36 -7.94 0.56 -0.10
CA SER A 36 -9.01 -0.31 -0.58
C SER A 36 -8.82 -1.74 -0.10
N CYS A 37 -7.60 -2.25 -0.15
CA CYS A 37 -7.28 -3.58 0.35
C CYS A 37 -7.47 -3.67 1.86
N SER A 38 -7.07 -2.63 2.59
CA SER A 38 -7.24 -2.57 4.04
C SER A 38 -8.72 -2.68 4.43
N LEU A 39 -9.59 -1.94 3.76
CA LEU A 39 -11.02 -2.00 4.02
C LEU A 39 -11.59 -3.39 3.76
N ALA A 40 -11.16 -4.03 2.67
CA ALA A 40 -11.60 -5.37 2.34
C ALA A 40 -11.11 -6.40 3.37
N VAL A 41 -9.87 -6.25 3.84
CA VAL A 41 -9.28 -7.12 4.85
C VAL A 41 -10.00 -6.96 6.19
N GLU A 42 -10.32 -5.73 6.57
CA GLU A 42 -11.09 -5.48 7.80
C GLU A 42 -12.49 -6.10 7.74
N ALA A 43 -13.15 -5.99 6.60
CA ALA A 43 -14.45 -6.62 6.41
C ALA A 43 -14.35 -8.15 6.51
N ALA A 44 -13.27 -8.73 5.97
CA ALA A 44 -13.02 -10.16 6.10
C ALA A 44 -12.71 -10.56 7.54
N ALA A 45 -12.02 -9.70 8.29
CA ALA A 45 -11.67 -9.96 9.69
C ALA A 45 -12.92 -10.17 10.55
N ASP A 46 -14.00 -9.47 10.26
CA ASP A 46 -15.24 -9.61 11.01
C ASP A 46 -15.87 -11.01 10.89
N ARG A 47 -15.45 -11.77 9.89
CA ARG A 47 -15.92 -13.14 9.67
C ARG A 47 -15.10 -14.17 10.44
N HIS A 48 -13.96 -13.79 10.96
CA HIS A 48 -13.07 -14.66 11.72
C HIS A 48 -13.18 -14.36 13.20
N LEU A 49 -12.91 -15.36 14.04
CA LEU A 49 -12.97 -15.21 15.47
C LEU A 49 -11.61 -15.53 16.10
N GLY A 50 -11.33 -14.86 17.24
CA GLY A 50 -10.14 -15.13 18.02
C GLY A 50 -8.86 -14.60 17.40
N ILE A 51 -7.79 -15.40 17.46
CA ILE A 51 -6.45 -15.01 17.03
C ILE A 51 -6.40 -14.67 15.54
N GLU A 52 -7.17 -15.37 14.72
CA GLU A 52 -7.22 -15.13 13.29
C GLU A 52 -7.74 -13.73 12.96
N GLN A 53 -8.73 -13.25 13.72
CA GLN A 53 -9.24 -11.90 13.57
C GLN A 53 -8.18 -10.87 13.89
N ASP A 54 -7.43 -11.06 14.98
CA ASP A 54 -6.37 -10.15 15.37
C ASP A 54 -5.25 -10.10 14.32
N ALA A 55 -4.86 -11.25 13.79
CA ALA A 55 -3.84 -11.32 12.75
C ALA A 55 -4.30 -10.60 11.48
N THR A 56 -5.54 -10.76 11.09
CA THR A 56 -6.11 -10.12 9.91
C THR A 56 -6.17 -8.59 10.07
N ARG A 57 -6.57 -8.13 11.25
CA ARG A 57 -6.58 -6.69 11.55
C ARG A 57 -5.18 -6.09 11.57
N ALA A 58 -4.20 -6.83 12.10
CA ALA A 58 -2.81 -6.38 12.07
C ALA A 58 -2.30 -6.21 10.64
N PHE A 59 -2.68 -7.09 9.74
CA PHE A 59 -2.35 -6.99 8.32
C PHE A 59 -2.97 -5.73 7.70
N ALA A 60 -4.23 -5.44 8.02
CA ALA A 60 -4.91 -4.24 7.55
C ALA A 60 -4.21 -2.96 8.04
N ASP A 61 -3.76 -2.95 9.30
CA ASP A 61 -3.02 -1.82 9.85
C ASP A 61 -1.70 -1.58 9.11
N VAL A 62 -1.01 -2.65 8.73
CA VAL A 62 0.22 -2.55 7.93
C VAL A 62 -0.08 -1.95 6.56
N LEU A 63 -1.16 -2.34 5.92
CA LEU A 63 -1.57 -1.76 4.64
C LEU A 63 -1.84 -0.26 4.76
N ASP A 64 -2.44 0.18 5.86
CA ASP A 64 -2.72 1.59 6.11
C ASP A 64 -1.46 2.40 6.42
N SER A 65 -0.38 1.74 6.86
CA SER A 65 0.85 2.44 7.25
C SER A 65 1.52 3.15 6.07
N ILE A 66 1.38 2.63 4.85
CA ILE A 66 2.01 3.20 3.66
C ILE A 66 1.39 4.56 3.30
N PRO A 67 0.06 4.71 3.13
CA PRO A 67 -0.52 6.02 2.88
C PRO A 67 -0.35 6.99 4.05
N MET A 68 -0.32 6.50 5.29
CA MET A 68 -0.05 7.34 6.45
C MET A 68 1.36 7.92 6.43
N ALA A 69 2.35 7.09 6.10
CA ALA A 69 3.73 7.56 5.98
C ALA A 69 3.88 8.59 4.87
N LEU A 70 3.23 8.38 3.73
CA LEU A 70 3.25 9.33 2.62
C LEU A 70 2.60 10.66 3.03
N ALA A 71 1.48 10.61 3.74
CA ALA A 71 0.79 11.80 4.21
C ALA A 71 1.63 12.58 5.23
N GLU A 72 2.25 11.88 6.17
CA GLU A 72 3.12 12.51 7.17
C GLU A 72 4.33 13.18 6.52
N ASN A 73 4.95 12.51 5.56
CA ASN A 73 6.10 13.05 4.83
C ASN A 73 5.71 14.26 3.99
N SER A 74 4.46 14.37 3.59
CA SER A 74 3.93 15.52 2.85
C SER A 74 3.45 16.63 3.78
N GLY A 75 3.54 16.45 5.09
CA GLY A 75 3.09 17.45 6.07
C GLY A 75 1.58 17.42 6.33
N LEU A 76 0.88 16.42 5.83
CA LEU A 76 -0.54 16.26 6.08
C LEU A 76 -0.76 15.44 7.35
N GLN A 77 -1.81 15.78 8.08
CA GLN A 77 -2.25 14.97 9.20
C GLN A 77 -3.51 14.21 8.80
N LEU A 78 -3.43 12.88 8.86
CA LEU A 78 -4.60 12.06 8.69
C LEU A 78 -5.30 11.94 10.03
N GLN A 79 -6.53 12.44 10.09
CA GLN A 79 -7.33 12.28 11.27
C GLN A 79 -8.06 10.93 11.21
N PRO A 80 -8.06 10.16 12.28
CA PRO A 80 -8.87 8.96 12.32
C PRO A 80 -10.34 9.32 12.23
N ILE A 81 -11.01 8.65 11.36
CA ILE A 81 -12.45 8.83 11.18
C ILE A 81 -13.20 7.88 12.08
#